data_f2b76410052d1cb3b641360ebb5e1e5e
#
_entry.id   f2b76410052d1cb3b641360ebb5e1e5e
#
_cell.length_a   1.000
_cell.length_b   1.000
_cell.length_c   1.000
_cell.angle_alpha   90.00
_cell.angle_beta   90.00
_cell.angle_gamma   90.00
#
_symmetry.space_group_name_H-M   'P 1'
#
loop_
_entity.id
_entity.type
_entity.pdbx_description
1 polymer ?
#
loop_
_entity_poly.entity_id
_entity_poly.type
_entity_poly.pdbx_seq_one_letter_code
_entity_poly.pdbx_strand_id
1 'polypeptide(L)'
;SYCDIILGNEEDAEMHFGIRPEGLDITTQAEHVKAEAFLSVCQQIQRKFPRSKKVITTLRGSISASHNTWAGVLYDGKKLYESTEYQITHIVDRVGGGDSFMGALIYGLIHYPDNDQKALDYAVAASCLKHTIKGDANLVTIEEIEKLMGGDASGRVSR
;
A
#
# COMPACT_ATOMS: atom_id res chain seq x y z
N SER A 1 -7.19 -19.44 -9.47
CA SER A 1 -6.35 -18.28 -9.75
C SER A 1 -4.95 -18.73 -10.18
N TYR A 2 -4.34 -18.02 -11.11
CA TYR A 2 -2.97 -18.26 -11.60
C TYR A 2 -2.03 -17.11 -11.20
N CYS A 3 -2.50 -16.22 -10.31
CA CYS A 3 -1.74 -15.07 -9.86
C CYS A 3 -0.81 -15.47 -8.69
N ASP A 4 0.44 -15.03 -8.74
CA ASP A 4 1.40 -15.15 -7.65
C ASP A 4 1.25 -14.02 -6.62
N ILE A 5 0.73 -12.87 -7.06
CA ILE A 5 0.54 -11.67 -6.24
C ILE A 5 -0.88 -11.16 -6.45
N ILE A 6 -1.56 -10.80 -5.37
CA ILE A 6 -2.87 -10.15 -5.39
C ILE A 6 -2.70 -8.77 -4.75
N LEU A 7 -3.10 -7.74 -5.49
CA LEU A 7 -3.10 -6.35 -5.03
C LEU A 7 -4.50 -5.76 -5.14
N GLY A 8 -4.91 -5.03 -4.13
CA GLY A 8 -6.15 -4.27 -4.12
C GLY A 8 -6.12 -3.15 -3.07
N ASN A 9 -7.22 -2.43 -2.95
CA ASN A 9 -7.47 -1.51 -1.85
C ASN A 9 -8.32 -2.17 -0.76
N GLU A 10 -8.67 -1.42 0.29
CA GLU A 10 -9.43 -1.96 1.43
C GLU A 10 -10.82 -2.51 1.03
N GLU A 11 -11.45 -1.93 0.00
CA GLU A 11 -12.80 -2.29 -0.45
C GLU A 11 -12.80 -3.46 -1.44
N ASP A 12 -11.71 -3.67 -2.16
CA ASP A 12 -11.61 -4.68 -3.23
C ASP A 12 -11.84 -6.11 -2.72
N ALA A 13 -11.36 -6.42 -1.52
CA ALA A 13 -11.53 -7.74 -0.92
C ALA A 13 -13.02 -8.07 -0.69
N GLU A 14 -13.79 -7.11 -0.23
CA GLU A 14 -15.22 -7.26 -0.02
C GLU A 14 -15.97 -7.28 -1.37
N MET A 15 -15.72 -6.32 -2.23
CA MET A 15 -16.43 -6.15 -3.50
C MET A 15 -16.22 -7.33 -4.45
N HIS A 16 -15.00 -7.83 -4.57
CA HIS A 16 -14.67 -8.88 -5.54
C HIS A 16 -14.72 -10.29 -4.98
N PHE A 17 -14.50 -10.44 -3.67
CA PHE A 17 -14.36 -11.77 -3.05
C PHE A 17 -15.38 -12.03 -1.94
N GLY A 18 -16.09 -11.03 -1.46
CA GLY A 18 -16.99 -11.12 -0.30
C GLY A 18 -16.22 -11.36 1.01
N ILE A 19 -14.95 -10.97 1.06
CA ILE A 19 -14.07 -11.18 2.22
C ILE A 19 -14.10 -9.96 3.10
N ARG A 20 -14.42 -10.16 4.38
CA ARG A 20 -14.41 -9.14 5.44
C ARG A 20 -13.52 -9.58 6.59
N PRO A 21 -13.02 -8.63 7.41
CA PRO A 21 -12.32 -8.98 8.65
C PRO A 21 -13.18 -9.87 9.54
N GLU A 22 -12.63 -10.94 10.06
CA GLU A 22 -13.32 -11.84 10.99
C GLU A 22 -13.16 -11.36 12.44
N GLY A 23 -14.27 -11.25 13.18
CA GLY A 23 -14.26 -11.08 14.63
C GLY A 23 -13.83 -9.69 15.12
N LEU A 24 -13.69 -8.69 14.26
CA LEU A 24 -13.21 -7.36 14.61
C LEU A 24 -14.29 -6.32 14.36
N ASP A 25 -14.54 -5.49 15.39
CA ASP A 25 -15.36 -4.30 15.26
C ASP A 25 -14.48 -3.18 14.69
N ILE A 26 -14.57 -2.95 13.35
CA ILE A 26 -13.78 -1.96 12.60
C ILE A 26 -14.07 -0.50 13.05
N THR A 27 -15.05 -0.30 13.92
CA THR A 27 -15.36 1.02 14.48
C THR A 27 -14.35 1.47 15.53
N THR A 28 -13.50 0.56 16.03
CA THR A 28 -12.47 0.86 17.01
C THR A 28 -11.21 1.40 16.33
N GLN A 29 -10.82 2.63 16.63
CA GLN A 29 -9.69 3.34 16.01
C GLN A 29 -8.29 2.91 16.49
N ALA A 30 -8.15 1.80 17.23
CA ALA A 30 -6.85 1.34 17.70
C ALA A 30 -6.01 0.77 16.55
N GLU A 31 -4.74 1.18 16.42
CA GLU A 31 -3.83 0.73 15.36
C GLU A 31 -3.67 -0.79 15.33
N HIS A 32 -3.61 -1.46 16.48
CA HIS A 32 -3.55 -2.92 16.57
C HIS A 32 -4.78 -3.61 15.95
N VAL A 33 -5.97 -3.05 16.13
CA VAL A 33 -7.21 -3.61 15.57
C VAL A 33 -7.19 -3.53 14.04
N LYS A 34 -6.61 -2.45 13.48
CA LYS A 34 -6.45 -2.32 12.02
C LYS A 34 -5.49 -3.37 11.46
N ALA A 35 -4.32 -3.55 12.06
CA ALA A 35 -3.33 -4.54 11.61
C ALA A 35 -3.89 -5.97 11.64
N GLU A 36 -4.58 -6.35 12.71
CA GLU A 36 -5.25 -7.67 12.82
C GLU A 36 -6.36 -7.84 11.78
N ALA A 37 -7.13 -6.78 11.50
CA ALA A 37 -8.16 -6.80 10.47
C ALA A 37 -7.55 -7.07 9.07
N PHE A 38 -6.47 -6.37 8.71
CA PHE A 38 -5.80 -6.59 7.43
C PHE A 38 -5.16 -7.98 7.35
N LEU A 39 -4.55 -8.45 8.42
CA LEU A 39 -3.99 -9.80 8.48
C LEU A 39 -5.09 -10.86 8.24
N SER A 40 -6.25 -10.74 8.90
CA SER A 40 -7.39 -11.63 8.71
C SER A 40 -7.85 -11.66 7.25
N VAL A 41 -8.00 -10.48 6.61
CA VAL A 41 -8.40 -10.38 5.20
C VAL A 41 -7.36 -11.02 4.28
N CYS A 42 -6.07 -10.72 4.47
CA CYS A 42 -5.00 -11.30 3.66
C CYS A 42 -4.95 -12.83 3.77
N GLN A 43 -5.12 -13.37 4.97
CA GLN A 43 -5.18 -14.81 5.20
C GLN A 43 -6.37 -15.47 4.52
N GLN A 44 -7.55 -14.85 4.55
CA GLN A 44 -8.74 -15.34 3.86
C GLN A 44 -8.54 -15.34 2.34
N ILE A 45 -7.95 -14.27 1.78
CA ILE A 45 -7.60 -14.18 0.36
C ILE A 45 -6.66 -15.32 -0.02
N GLN A 46 -5.61 -15.55 0.77
CA GLN A 46 -4.63 -16.59 0.48
C GLN A 46 -5.21 -18.01 0.60
N ARG A 47 -6.11 -18.26 1.56
CA ARG A 47 -6.87 -19.53 1.63
C ARG A 47 -7.73 -19.76 0.39
N LYS A 48 -8.38 -18.69 -0.12
CA LYS A 48 -9.21 -18.75 -1.33
C LYS A 48 -8.38 -18.92 -2.60
N PHE A 49 -7.16 -18.37 -2.61
CA PHE A 49 -6.23 -18.39 -3.74
C PHE A 49 -4.86 -18.93 -3.33
N PRO A 50 -4.73 -20.24 -3.09
CA PRO A 50 -3.55 -20.84 -2.45
C PRO A 50 -2.26 -20.77 -3.28
N ARG A 51 -2.32 -20.35 -4.56
CA ARG A 51 -1.14 -20.10 -5.38
C ARG A 51 -0.58 -18.69 -5.18
N SER A 52 -1.35 -17.79 -4.58
CA SER A 52 -0.88 -16.44 -4.28
C SER A 52 0.17 -16.50 -3.17
N LYS A 53 1.35 -15.98 -3.45
CA LYS A 53 2.48 -15.92 -2.53
C LYS A 53 2.43 -14.68 -1.66
N LYS A 54 1.87 -13.59 -2.22
CA LYS A 54 1.79 -12.29 -1.54
C LYS A 54 0.42 -11.65 -1.77
N VAL A 55 -0.11 -11.04 -0.72
CA VAL A 55 -1.32 -10.23 -0.77
C VAL A 55 -0.96 -8.83 -0.29
N ILE A 56 -1.27 -7.82 -1.09
CA ILE A 56 -0.93 -6.44 -0.81
C ILE A 56 -2.21 -5.59 -0.81
N THR A 57 -2.33 -4.69 0.16
CA THR A 57 -3.44 -3.76 0.25
C THR A 57 -2.92 -2.35 0.39
N THR A 58 -3.36 -1.45 -0.50
CA THR A 58 -3.13 -0.01 -0.35
C THR A 58 -4.14 0.57 0.64
N LEU A 59 -3.69 1.44 1.52
CA LEU A 59 -4.47 2.06 2.58
C LEU A 59 -4.56 3.57 2.33
N ARG A 60 -5.79 4.07 2.19
CA ARG A 60 -6.03 5.49 1.95
C ARG A 60 -7.02 6.06 2.96
N GLY A 61 -6.53 6.95 3.82
CA GLY A 61 -7.40 7.80 4.62
C GLY A 61 -7.72 9.12 3.89
N SER A 62 -8.99 9.48 3.78
CA SER A 62 -9.41 10.75 3.20
C SER A 62 -9.75 11.74 4.32
N ILE A 63 -8.91 12.76 4.50
CA ILE A 63 -9.11 13.81 5.51
C ILE A 63 -9.86 15.00 4.89
N SER A 64 -9.47 15.37 3.66
CA SER A 64 -10.15 16.40 2.87
C SER A 64 -9.97 16.15 1.38
N ALA A 65 -10.54 17.02 0.54
CA ALA A 65 -10.38 16.94 -0.92
C ALA A 65 -8.89 17.01 -1.38
N SER A 66 -8.02 17.66 -0.62
CA SER A 66 -6.59 17.83 -0.94
C SER A 66 -5.63 17.21 0.08
N HIS A 67 -6.16 16.51 1.09
CA HIS A 67 -5.37 15.90 2.17
C HIS A 67 -5.79 14.45 2.39
N ASN A 68 -4.89 13.53 2.09
CA ASN A 68 -5.07 12.09 2.33
C ASN A 68 -3.91 11.56 3.16
N THR A 69 -4.16 10.47 3.91
CA THR A 69 -3.11 9.56 4.33
C THR A 69 -2.89 8.48 3.27
N TRP A 70 -1.67 7.99 3.18
CA TRP A 70 -1.30 6.95 2.22
C TRP A 70 -0.30 5.98 2.83
N ALA A 71 -0.65 4.71 2.84
CA ALA A 71 0.16 3.61 3.35
C ALA A 71 -0.12 2.32 2.57
N GLY A 72 0.52 1.24 2.95
CA GLY A 72 0.26 -0.09 2.41
C GLY A 72 0.64 -1.19 3.39
N VAL A 73 0.03 -2.34 3.20
CA VAL A 73 0.40 -3.59 3.89
C VAL A 73 0.72 -4.67 2.87
N LEU A 74 1.64 -5.56 3.22
CA LEU A 74 2.03 -6.73 2.44
C LEU A 74 2.06 -7.95 3.34
N TYR A 75 1.35 -9.00 2.95
CA TYR A 75 1.39 -10.30 3.61
C TYR A 75 2.08 -11.32 2.71
N ASP A 76 3.15 -11.95 3.18
CA ASP A 76 3.98 -12.92 2.44
C ASP A 76 3.57 -14.39 2.66
N GLY A 77 2.44 -14.61 3.34
CA GLY A 77 1.99 -15.94 3.76
C GLY A 77 2.44 -16.35 5.16
N LYS A 78 3.30 -15.55 5.80
CA LYS A 78 3.83 -15.78 7.15
C LYS A 78 3.75 -14.55 8.04
N LYS A 79 4.12 -13.39 7.48
CA LYS A 79 4.23 -12.11 8.21
C LYS A 79 3.50 -11.01 7.45
N LEU A 80 2.85 -10.12 8.19
CA LEU A 80 2.34 -8.85 7.69
C LEU A 80 3.42 -7.79 7.85
N TYR A 81 3.71 -7.10 6.76
CA TYR A 81 4.57 -5.91 6.71
C TYR A 81 3.68 -4.70 6.56
N GLU A 82 4.03 -3.64 7.27
CA GLU A 82 3.33 -2.35 7.22
C GLU A 82 4.32 -1.27 6.80
N SER A 83 3.92 -0.40 5.89
CA SER A 83 4.74 0.73 5.48
C SER A 83 4.62 1.91 6.44
N THR A 84 5.52 2.88 6.30
CA THR A 84 5.29 4.23 6.84
C THR A 84 4.01 4.80 6.25
N GLU A 85 3.19 5.46 7.09
CA GLU A 85 2.05 6.26 6.63
C GLU A 85 2.52 7.68 6.26
N TYR A 86 2.24 8.10 5.04
CA TYR A 86 2.54 9.44 4.55
C TYR A 86 1.31 10.34 4.60
N GLN A 87 1.54 11.61 4.97
CA GLN A 87 0.53 12.67 4.91
C GLN A 87 0.69 13.44 3.61
N ILE A 88 -0.26 13.28 2.67
CA ILE A 88 -0.26 14.01 1.40
C ILE A 88 -1.18 15.22 1.54
N THR A 89 -0.60 16.37 1.88
CA THR A 89 -1.36 17.59 2.21
C THR A 89 -1.73 18.45 1.00
N HIS A 90 -1.08 18.25 -0.15
CA HIS A 90 -1.29 18.99 -1.39
C HIS A 90 -1.35 18.02 -2.57
N ILE A 91 -2.52 17.44 -2.80
CA ILE A 91 -2.73 16.54 -3.92
C ILE A 91 -2.91 17.38 -5.19
N VAL A 92 -2.03 17.18 -6.17
CA VAL A 92 -2.12 17.76 -7.51
C VAL A 92 -3.00 16.90 -8.40
N ASP A 93 -2.77 15.57 -8.39
CA ASP A 93 -3.56 14.62 -9.18
C ASP A 93 -3.52 13.23 -8.52
N ARG A 94 -4.67 12.55 -8.53
CA ARG A 94 -4.83 11.20 -7.97
C ARG A 94 -4.73 10.10 -9.02
N VAL A 95 -4.87 10.47 -10.31
CA VAL A 95 -4.84 9.52 -11.40
C VAL A 95 -3.46 8.87 -11.49
N GLY A 96 -3.42 7.54 -11.69
CA GLY A 96 -2.17 6.78 -11.76
C GLY A 96 -1.49 6.48 -10.42
N GLY A 97 -2.08 6.86 -9.26
CA GLY A 97 -1.51 6.55 -7.95
C GLY A 97 -1.40 5.04 -7.70
N GLY A 98 -2.45 4.27 -8.04
CA GLY A 98 -2.45 2.81 -7.93
C GLY A 98 -1.46 2.15 -8.91
N ASP A 99 -1.42 2.63 -10.15
CA ASP A 99 -0.48 2.11 -11.18
C ASP A 99 0.97 2.40 -10.80
N SER A 100 1.23 3.58 -10.25
CA SER A 100 2.53 3.95 -9.68
C SER A 100 2.93 3.03 -8.52
N PHE A 101 2.00 2.72 -7.62
CA PHE A 101 2.24 1.76 -6.54
C PHE A 101 2.60 0.39 -7.11
N MET A 102 1.80 -0.14 -8.03
CA MET A 102 2.02 -1.45 -8.65
C MET A 102 3.36 -1.52 -9.37
N GLY A 103 3.67 -0.53 -10.21
CA GLY A 103 4.94 -0.49 -10.94
C GLY A 103 6.15 -0.45 -10.01
N ALA A 104 6.09 0.39 -8.97
CA ALA A 104 7.15 0.51 -7.98
C ALA A 104 7.26 -0.74 -7.08
N LEU A 105 6.14 -1.41 -6.76
CA LEU A 105 6.14 -2.68 -6.03
C LEU A 105 6.85 -3.77 -6.85
N ILE A 106 6.53 -3.89 -8.13
CA ILE A 106 7.21 -4.86 -9.03
C ILE A 106 8.71 -4.56 -9.08
N TYR A 107 9.09 -3.29 -9.25
CA TYR A 107 10.48 -2.88 -9.20
C TYR A 107 11.15 -3.29 -7.88
N GLY A 108 10.53 -2.97 -6.75
CA GLY A 108 11.03 -3.30 -5.41
C GLY A 108 11.22 -4.80 -5.19
N LEU A 109 10.23 -5.62 -5.58
CA LEU A 109 10.30 -7.08 -5.44
C LEU A 109 11.40 -7.71 -6.31
N ILE A 110 11.74 -7.10 -7.45
CA ILE A 110 12.83 -7.56 -8.32
C ILE A 110 14.20 -7.13 -7.77
N HIS A 111 14.33 -5.89 -7.29
CA HIS A 111 15.61 -5.32 -6.86
C HIS A 111 15.96 -5.61 -5.39
N TYR A 112 14.95 -5.91 -4.57
CA TYR A 112 15.10 -6.26 -3.15
C TYR A 112 14.43 -7.62 -2.86
N PRO A 113 14.86 -8.74 -3.52
CA PRO A 113 14.12 -10.02 -3.53
C PRO A 113 13.93 -10.63 -2.14
N ASP A 114 14.81 -10.32 -1.18
CA ASP A 114 14.78 -10.86 0.18
C ASP A 114 14.31 -9.83 1.23
N ASN A 115 13.74 -8.71 0.76
CA ASN A 115 13.32 -7.62 1.64
C ASN A 115 11.95 -7.05 1.23
N ASP A 116 10.90 -7.76 1.60
CA ASP A 116 9.51 -7.36 1.32
C ASP A 116 9.13 -6.02 1.96
N GLN A 117 9.69 -5.70 3.14
CA GLN A 117 9.49 -4.41 3.79
C GLN A 117 10.00 -3.28 2.89
N LYS A 118 11.24 -3.40 2.40
CA LYS A 118 11.83 -2.37 1.54
C LYS A 118 11.09 -2.23 0.21
N ALA A 119 10.62 -3.34 -0.36
CA ALA A 119 9.81 -3.32 -1.59
C ALA A 119 8.48 -2.61 -1.38
N LEU A 120 7.81 -2.85 -0.23
CA LEU A 120 6.58 -2.17 0.15
C LEU A 120 6.80 -0.68 0.37
N ASP A 121 7.81 -0.31 1.16
CA ASP A 121 8.14 1.11 1.45
C ASP A 121 8.45 1.88 0.18
N TYR A 122 9.19 1.27 -0.76
CA TYR A 122 9.49 1.83 -2.07
C TYR A 122 8.22 2.10 -2.89
N ALA A 123 7.29 1.14 -2.90
CA ALA A 123 6.02 1.27 -3.62
C ALA A 123 5.15 2.39 -3.05
N VAL A 124 5.04 2.47 -1.73
CA VAL A 124 4.26 3.51 -1.04
C VAL A 124 4.87 4.89 -1.28
N ALA A 125 6.19 5.03 -1.17
CA ALA A 125 6.89 6.30 -1.41
C ALA A 125 6.73 6.78 -2.87
N ALA A 126 6.90 5.90 -3.85
CA ALA A 126 6.72 6.22 -5.27
C ALA A 126 5.29 6.70 -5.57
N SER A 127 4.31 5.99 -5.05
CA SER A 127 2.89 6.36 -5.21
C SER A 127 2.55 7.66 -4.47
N CYS A 128 3.13 7.88 -3.29
CA CYS A 128 2.98 9.13 -2.55
C CYS A 128 3.46 10.34 -3.38
N LEU A 129 4.66 10.25 -3.95
CA LEU A 129 5.23 11.28 -4.83
C LEU A 129 4.39 11.50 -6.10
N LYS A 130 3.79 10.43 -6.67
CA LYS A 130 2.91 10.54 -7.82
C LYS A 130 1.76 11.52 -7.60
N HIS A 131 1.20 11.59 -6.40
CA HIS A 131 0.11 12.53 -6.08
C HIS A 131 0.51 14.01 -6.22
N THR A 132 1.81 14.32 -6.32
CA THR A 132 2.34 15.67 -6.57
C THR A 132 2.55 15.99 -8.05
N ILE A 133 2.22 15.06 -8.97
CA ILE A 133 2.46 15.17 -10.40
C ILE A 133 1.12 15.12 -11.13
N LYS A 134 0.93 16.02 -12.10
CA LYS A 134 -0.25 16.06 -12.97
C LYS A 134 -0.21 14.92 -14.00
N GLY A 135 -1.38 14.34 -14.28
CA GLY A 135 -1.53 13.24 -15.23
C GLY A 135 -1.31 11.88 -14.58
N ASP A 136 -1.39 10.81 -15.34
CA ASP A 136 -1.34 9.42 -14.89
C ASP A 136 0.08 8.86 -14.75
N ALA A 137 1.03 9.36 -15.55
CA ALA A 137 2.40 8.87 -15.54
C ALA A 137 3.17 9.32 -14.30
N ASN A 138 3.89 8.38 -13.68
CA ASN A 138 4.83 8.70 -12.62
C ASN A 138 6.17 9.13 -13.20
N LEU A 139 6.59 10.37 -12.95
CA LEU A 139 7.83 10.97 -13.46
C LEU A 139 8.90 11.12 -12.36
N VAL A 140 8.73 10.44 -11.21
CA VAL A 140 9.72 10.49 -10.13
C VAL A 140 10.93 9.62 -10.44
N THR A 141 12.09 10.05 -9.94
CA THR A 141 13.33 9.27 -10.06
C THR A 141 13.50 8.31 -8.89
N ILE A 142 14.40 7.33 -9.05
CA ILE A 142 14.77 6.40 -7.98
C ILE A 142 15.31 7.17 -6.77
N GLU A 143 16.15 8.17 -7.00
CA GLU A 143 16.76 8.99 -5.96
C GLU A 143 15.71 9.78 -5.16
N GLU A 144 14.67 10.30 -5.81
CA GLU A 144 13.56 10.99 -5.12
C GLU A 144 12.78 10.01 -4.22
N ILE A 145 12.52 8.80 -4.71
CA ILE A 145 11.83 7.76 -3.94
C ILE A 145 12.66 7.34 -2.73
N GLU A 146 13.96 7.03 -2.95
CA GLU A 146 14.87 6.61 -1.87
C GLU A 146 15.07 7.73 -0.84
N LYS A 147 15.11 8.98 -1.27
CA LYS A 147 15.18 10.15 -0.37
C LYS A 147 13.93 10.23 0.50
N LEU A 148 12.73 10.02 -0.06
CA LEU A 148 11.50 10.03 0.74
C LEU A 148 11.47 8.86 1.73
N MET A 149 11.90 7.65 1.33
CA MET A 149 12.00 6.49 2.21
C MET A 149 12.98 6.69 3.37
N GLY A 150 14.13 7.33 3.10
CA GLY A 150 15.17 7.60 4.10
C GLY A 150 14.97 8.91 4.87
N GLY A 151 13.97 9.68 4.53
CA GLY A 151 13.69 10.99 5.09
C GLY A 151 12.94 10.94 6.41
N ASP A 152 12.88 12.10 7.03
CA ASP A 152 12.28 12.37 8.32
C ASP A 152 10.91 11.69 8.48
N ALA A 153 10.74 10.94 9.59
CA ALA A 153 9.50 10.24 9.96
C ALA A 153 8.26 11.18 10.12
N SER A 154 8.40 12.48 9.82
CA SER A 154 7.29 13.42 9.77
C SER A 154 6.30 13.12 8.63
N GLY A 155 6.65 12.24 7.68
CA GLY A 155 5.79 11.85 6.56
C GLY A 155 5.37 13.00 5.64
N ARG A 156 6.00 14.19 5.76
CA ARG A 156 5.70 15.33 4.91
C ARG A 156 6.39 15.21 3.57
N VAL A 157 5.61 15.13 2.52
CA VAL A 157 6.12 15.20 1.15
C VAL A 157 6.35 16.66 0.80
N SER A 158 7.61 17.05 0.72
CA SER A 158 8.04 18.34 0.14
C SER A 158 8.98 18.08 -1.03
N ARG A 159 8.70 18.72 -2.14
CA ARG A 159 9.62 18.84 -3.27
C ARG A 159 10.46 20.08 -3.14
#